data_a5f37dfecc1252ac64b23042622f9219
#
_entry.id   a5f37dfecc1252ac64b23042622f9219
#
_cell.length_a   1.000
_cell.length_b   1.000
_cell.length_c   1.000
_cell.angle_alpha   90.00
_cell.angle_beta   90.00
_cell.angle_gamma   90.00
#
_symmetry.space_group_name_H-M   'P 1'
#
loop_
_entity.id
_entity.type
_entity.pdbx_description
1 polymer ?
#
loop_
_entity_poly.entity_id
_entity_poly.type
_entity_poly.pdbx_seq_one_letter_code
_entity_poly.pdbx_strand_id
1 'polypeptide(L)'
;MKNIIFIISLFFIGQNLVGQGKNKSKIPSVLDQTNKFDGFFDFNYDEKNDIIYLTVKQLNKEFLYINSLSSGVGNNDVGLDRGQLGNERIVYFSKSGNKLLLTQPNLRYRSSSDNSLEQRSIEEAFAKSVLFGFPILENDNNGYIIDLTPFLMQDTHGVKKRLSDLGEGDFEIDSLRSAVNLSRTKAFPKNVEFDMMLTYEGSNPGILVSSVTPTPEALTINQHHSFVALPDSNYKPRYFDPRSGSNALTFFDYTTPVSKSTKTQYVYRHRLKKKNPSADMSEPIEPIIYYLDNGTPEPVRSALIEGGLWWNQAFESIGFKNAFQVKMLPENADPLDVRYNVIQWVHRSTRGWSYGSTVSDPRTGEIIKGHVSLGSLRIRQDFMIALGLLKKPFSYESNKEEDALKMSLARIRQLSAHEIGHTLGFAHNFTSSANKRSSVMDYPHPNIELNGDKISLSNAYEEGIGEWDKVSIAYSYSDFPESVNEQDALNKIIEKSSFDGHRFITDKDARPIGGAHPIAHLWDNGKIATDELERLMKIRKIALKNLSLDH
;
A
#
# COMPACT_ATOMS: atom_id res chain seq x y z
N MET A 1 59.59 -62.84 54.56
CA MET A 1 59.72 -62.96 56.02
C MET A 1 59.26 -61.65 56.65
N LYS A 2 58.35 -61.73 57.55
CA LYS A 2 57.83 -60.77 58.56
C LYS A 2 57.03 -59.56 58.03
N ASN A 3 55.70 -59.71 58.21
CA ASN A 3 54.65 -58.70 58.24
C ASN A 3 54.85 -57.78 59.44
N ILE A 4 54.61 -56.50 59.19
CA ILE A 4 54.28 -55.53 60.25
C ILE A 4 53.00 -54.84 59.82
N ILE A 5 51.92 -55.07 60.63
CA ILE A 5 50.61 -54.41 60.53
C ILE A 5 50.69 -53.13 61.31
N PHE A 6 50.36 -51.99 60.70
CA PHE A 6 50.16 -50.73 61.42
C PHE A 6 48.64 -50.39 61.43
N ILE A 7 48.06 -50.41 62.62
CA ILE A 7 46.68 -49.95 62.84
C ILE A 7 46.71 -48.44 63.09
N ILE A 8 46.07 -47.66 62.21
CA ILE A 8 45.85 -46.25 62.43
C ILE A 8 44.38 -46.05 62.79
N SER A 9 44.14 -45.58 63.99
CA SER A 9 42.83 -45.21 64.53
C SER A 9 42.39 -43.90 63.91
N LEU A 10 41.26 -43.89 63.15
CA LEU A 10 40.65 -42.69 62.66
C LEU A 10 39.74 -42.06 63.74
N PHE A 11 40.11 -40.83 64.13
CA PHE A 11 39.23 -39.93 64.91
C PHE A 11 38.28 -39.27 63.92
N PHE A 12 36.96 -39.50 64.06
CA PHE A 12 35.92 -38.72 63.37
C PHE A 12 35.72 -37.41 64.11
N ILE A 13 36.16 -36.29 63.50
CA ILE A 13 35.74 -34.95 63.87
C ILE A 13 34.59 -34.59 62.92
N GLY A 14 33.35 -34.57 63.38
CA GLY A 14 32.22 -34.06 62.63
C GLY A 14 32.31 -32.55 62.47
N GLN A 15 32.67 -32.08 61.29
CA GLN A 15 32.45 -30.70 60.89
C GLN A 15 31.10 -30.61 60.16
N ASN A 16 30.15 -29.87 60.75
CA ASN A 16 28.95 -29.41 60.10
C ASN A 16 29.34 -28.52 58.90
N LEU A 17 29.39 -29.07 57.71
CA LEU A 17 29.41 -28.29 56.46
C LEU A 17 27.98 -27.75 56.25
N VAL A 18 27.75 -26.50 56.65
CA VAL A 18 26.64 -25.69 56.17
C VAL A 18 26.85 -25.54 54.65
N GLY A 19 26.00 -26.22 53.89
CA GLY A 19 25.97 -26.11 52.44
C GLY A 19 25.62 -24.68 52.06
N GLN A 20 26.65 -23.90 51.66
CA GLN A 20 26.42 -22.69 50.87
C GLN A 20 25.74 -23.14 49.57
N GLY A 21 24.44 -22.79 49.44
CA GLY A 21 23.72 -22.93 48.17
C GLY A 21 24.53 -22.29 47.06
N LYS A 22 25.05 -23.08 46.15
CA LYS A 22 25.63 -22.58 44.92
C LYS A 22 24.51 -21.77 44.24
N ASN A 23 24.60 -20.44 44.31
CA ASN A 23 23.93 -19.58 43.35
C ASN A 23 24.33 -20.12 41.98
N LYS A 24 23.42 -20.82 41.29
CA LYS A 24 23.57 -21.07 39.86
C LYS A 24 23.72 -19.72 39.24
N SER A 25 24.90 -19.35 38.79
CA SER A 25 25.11 -18.17 37.96
C SER A 25 24.12 -18.32 36.81
N LYS A 26 23.14 -17.41 36.75
CA LYS A 26 22.23 -17.33 35.61
C LYS A 26 23.12 -17.19 34.35
N ILE A 27 22.98 -18.09 33.41
CA ILE A 27 23.62 -17.93 32.10
C ILE A 27 23.08 -16.61 31.55
N PRO A 28 23.95 -15.64 31.16
CA PRO A 28 23.48 -14.38 30.62
C PRO A 28 22.61 -14.63 29.40
N SER A 29 21.43 -13.99 29.34
CA SER A 29 20.57 -14.02 28.16
C SER A 29 21.10 -13.06 27.08
N VAL A 30 20.91 -13.40 25.79
CA VAL A 30 21.22 -12.47 24.71
C VAL A 30 20.38 -11.19 24.79
N LEU A 31 19.30 -11.19 25.56
CA LEU A 31 18.45 -10.02 25.81
C LEU A 31 18.92 -9.14 26.96
N ASP A 32 19.94 -9.59 27.73
CA ASP A 32 20.49 -8.76 28.83
C ASP A 32 21.13 -7.50 28.24
N GLN A 33 20.79 -6.35 28.83
CA GLN A 33 21.26 -5.01 28.40
C GLN A 33 20.75 -4.55 27.01
N THR A 34 19.61 -5.06 26.56
CA THR A 34 18.93 -4.65 25.33
C THR A 34 17.69 -3.79 25.61
N ASN A 35 17.28 -2.97 24.67
CA ASN A 35 16.08 -2.15 24.74
C ASN A 35 14.87 -2.97 24.26
N LYS A 36 13.86 -3.20 25.13
CA LYS A 36 12.68 -3.99 24.81
C LYS A 36 11.57 -3.15 24.20
N PHE A 37 10.88 -3.71 23.19
CA PHE A 37 9.70 -3.17 22.53
C PHE A 37 8.58 -4.23 22.55
N ASP A 38 7.42 -3.87 23.10
CA ASP A 38 6.26 -4.77 23.23
C ASP A 38 5.20 -4.42 22.18
N GLY A 39 4.69 -5.42 21.43
CA GLY A 39 3.68 -5.22 20.37
C GLY A 39 3.13 -6.51 19.80
N PHE A 40 2.75 -6.48 18.52
CA PHE A 40 2.26 -7.68 17.81
C PHE A 40 3.29 -8.81 17.84
N PHE A 41 4.55 -8.49 17.63
CA PHE A 41 5.71 -9.25 18.05
C PHE A 41 6.50 -8.43 19.05
N ASP A 42 7.02 -9.06 20.10
CA ASP A 42 7.99 -8.42 20.96
C ASP A 42 9.38 -8.54 20.33
N PHE A 43 10.13 -7.47 20.39
CA PHE A 43 11.54 -7.48 19.98
C PHE A 43 12.42 -6.70 20.95
N ASN A 44 13.71 -6.99 20.90
CA ASN A 44 14.71 -6.29 21.66
C ASN A 44 15.78 -5.74 20.70
N TYR A 45 16.28 -4.53 20.95
CA TYR A 45 17.36 -3.92 20.22
C TYR A 45 18.64 -3.86 21.07
N ASP A 46 19.69 -4.46 20.56
CA ASP A 46 21.05 -4.38 21.11
C ASP A 46 21.78 -3.20 20.46
N GLU A 47 21.86 -2.07 21.18
CA GLU A 47 22.48 -0.84 20.70
C GLU A 47 23.98 -0.99 20.46
N LYS A 48 24.65 -1.86 21.22
CA LYS A 48 26.11 -2.07 21.10
C LYS A 48 26.50 -2.78 19.81
N ASN A 49 25.67 -3.74 19.38
CA ASN A 49 25.96 -4.63 18.25
C ASN A 49 25.08 -4.34 17.03
N ASP A 50 24.13 -3.39 17.12
CA ASP A 50 23.14 -3.04 16.09
C ASP A 50 22.29 -4.26 15.67
N ILE A 51 21.80 -5.05 16.66
CA ILE A 51 21.06 -6.29 16.43
C ILE A 51 19.62 -6.18 16.91
N ILE A 52 18.68 -6.69 16.11
CA ILE A 52 17.28 -6.87 16.48
C ILE A 52 17.03 -8.35 16.82
N TYR A 53 16.74 -8.62 18.08
CA TYR A 53 16.29 -9.94 18.53
C TYR A 53 14.76 -9.99 18.53
N LEU A 54 14.18 -10.92 17.78
CA LEU A 54 12.74 -11.15 17.73
C LEU A 54 12.34 -12.31 18.65
N THR A 55 11.26 -12.11 19.43
CA THR A 55 10.65 -13.17 20.24
C THR A 55 9.46 -13.78 19.49
N VAL A 56 9.59 -15.03 19.06
CA VAL A 56 8.54 -15.78 18.36
C VAL A 56 7.79 -16.64 19.35
N LYS A 57 6.59 -16.18 19.80
CA LYS A 57 5.77 -16.87 20.81
C LYS A 57 4.93 -18.02 20.26
N GLN A 58 4.54 -17.94 18.97
CA GLN A 58 3.62 -18.90 18.34
C GLN A 58 4.19 -19.38 17.00
N LEU A 59 4.34 -20.70 16.87
CA LEU A 59 4.72 -21.34 15.62
C LEU A 59 3.48 -21.63 14.76
N ASN A 60 3.67 -21.69 13.44
CA ASN A 60 2.64 -22.01 12.44
C ASN A 60 1.42 -21.07 12.47
N LYS A 61 1.55 -19.91 13.11
CA LYS A 61 0.53 -18.86 13.05
C LYS A 61 0.87 -17.89 11.93
N GLU A 62 -0.06 -17.75 11.00
CA GLU A 62 0.07 -16.85 9.85
C GLU A 62 0.00 -15.37 10.26
N PHE A 63 0.81 -14.57 9.59
CA PHE A 63 0.76 -13.12 9.63
C PHE A 63 1.14 -12.55 8.25
N LEU A 64 0.84 -11.27 8.03
CA LEU A 64 1.18 -10.60 6.79
C LEU A 64 2.57 -9.96 6.89
N TYR A 65 3.42 -10.22 5.92
CA TYR A 65 4.71 -9.56 5.74
C TYR A 65 4.69 -8.69 4.49
N ILE A 66 5.12 -7.43 4.65
CA ILE A 66 5.22 -6.45 3.58
C ILE A 66 6.56 -5.75 3.69
N ASN A 67 7.26 -5.59 2.58
CA ASN A 67 8.40 -4.67 2.50
C ASN A 67 7.97 -3.38 1.79
N SER A 68 8.62 -2.27 2.13
CA SER A 68 8.38 -0.97 1.52
C SER A 68 9.65 -0.11 1.56
N LEU A 69 9.59 1.11 1.02
CA LEU A 69 10.64 2.11 1.18
C LEU A 69 10.16 3.24 2.09
N SER A 70 10.83 3.48 3.19
CA SER A 70 10.53 4.61 4.09
C SER A 70 11.27 5.88 3.68
N SER A 71 12.37 5.76 2.93
CA SER A 71 12.96 6.83 2.12
C SER A 71 13.21 6.33 0.71
N GLY A 72 13.10 7.20 -0.29
CA GLY A 72 13.30 6.85 -1.69
C GLY A 72 14.51 7.54 -2.31
N VAL A 73 14.75 7.25 -3.59
CA VAL A 73 15.85 7.84 -4.37
C VAL A 73 15.55 9.29 -4.77
N GLY A 74 14.26 9.64 -4.88
CA GLY A 74 13.85 11.02 -5.20
C GLY A 74 13.76 11.35 -6.68
N ASN A 75 13.99 10.40 -7.58
CA ASN A 75 13.79 10.53 -9.02
C ASN A 75 12.62 9.64 -9.46
N ASN A 76 11.62 10.24 -10.15
CA ASN A 76 10.41 9.53 -10.57
C ASN A 76 10.68 8.40 -11.57
N ASP A 77 11.66 8.58 -12.48
CA ASP A 77 11.93 7.61 -13.54
C ASP A 77 12.66 6.38 -12.98
N VAL A 78 13.40 6.53 -11.88
CA VAL A 78 13.93 5.42 -11.10
C VAL A 78 12.78 4.65 -10.44
N GLY A 79 11.73 5.32 -9.95
CA GLY A 79 10.52 4.71 -9.40
C GLY A 79 10.73 4.00 -8.07
N LEU A 80 11.78 4.36 -7.30
CA LEU A 80 12.04 3.92 -5.93
C LEU A 80 11.64 5.06 -4.99
N ASP A 81 10.35 5.19 -4.77
CA ASP A 81 9.76 6.32 -4.05
C ASP A 81 9.63 6.08 -2.55
N ARG A 82 9.66 7.16 -1.77
CA ARG A 82 9.22 7.12 -0.37
C ARG A 82 7.78 6.63 -0.28
N GLY A 83 7.54 5.58 0.52
CA GLY A 83 6.23 4.96 0.72
C GLY A 83 5.85 3.91 -0.31
N GLN A 84 6.71 3.61 -1.29
CA GLN A 84 6.44 2.54 -2.26
C GLN A 84 6.33 1.19 -1.55
N LEU A 85 5.15 0.56 -1.67
CA LEU A 85 4.91 -0.78 -1.14
C LEU A 85 5.53 -1.84 -2.06
N GLY A 86 6.09 -2.87 -1.47
CA GLY A 86 6.50 -4.09 -2.15
C GLY A 86 5.39 -5.14 -2.14
N ASN A 87 5.78 -6.41 -2.27
CA ASN A 87 4.82 -7.51 -2.32
C ASN A 87 4.28 -7.85 -0.92
N GLU A 88 2.98 -8.10 -0.86
CA GLU A 88 2.30 -8.68 0.30
C GLU A 88 2.49 -10.21 0.33
N ARG A 89 2.85 -10.74 1.49
CA ARG A 89 3.08 -12.18 1.67
C ARG A 89 2.46 -12.65 2.98
N ILE A 90 1.61 -13.66 2.94
CA ILE A 90 1.29 -14.42 4.14
C ILE A 90 2.51 -15.27 4.48
N VAL A 91 2.94 -15.21 5.73
CA VAL A 91 4.09 -15.99 6.22
C VAL A 91 3.81 -16.53 7.62
N TYR A 92 4.57 -17.54 8.01
CA TYR A 92 4.57 -18.10 9.37
C TYR A 92 5.95 -18.61 9.74
N PHE A 93 6.24 -18.64 11.04
CA PHE A 93 7.45 -19.31 11.56
C PHE A 93 7.18 -20.79 11.83
N SER A 94 8.01 -21.67 11.29
CA SER A 94 8.01 -23.09 11.60
C SER A 94 9.37 -23.52 12.15
N LYS A 95 9.39 -24.54 13.03
CA LYS A 95 10.63 -25.04 13.65
C LYS A 95 11.18 -26.23 12.88
N SER A 96 12.49 -26.21 12.63
CA SER A 96 13.23 -27.34 12.04
C SER A 96 14.57 -27.48 12.75
N GLY A 97 14.72 -28.52 13.55
CA GLY A 97 15.91 -28.69 14.40
C GLY A 97 16.12 -27.49 15.32
N ASN A 98 17.31 -26.90 15.30
CA ASN A 98 17.66 -25.72 16.09
C ASN A 98 17.53 -24.41 15.30
N LYS A 99 16.53 -24.30 14.41
CA LYS A 99 16.24 -23.06 13.67
C LYS A 99 14.76 -22.85 13.45
N LEU A 100 14.37 -21.58 13.28
CA LEU A 100 13.07 -21.18 12.78
C LEU A 100 13.19 -20.86 11.28
N LEU A 101 12.18 -21.26 10.52
CA LEU A 101 12.06 -20.97 9.09
C LEU A 101 10.90 -20.01 8.90
N LEU A 102 11.14 -18.87 8.24
CA LEU A 102 10.09 -17.97 7.78
C LEU A 102 9.57 -18.50 6.45
N THR A 103 8.38 -19.07 6.47
CA THR A 103 7.79 -19.79 5.36
C THR A 103 6.59 -19.06 4.79
N GLN A 104 6.55 -18.92 3.46
CA GLN A 104 5.42 -18.38 2.69
C GLN A 104 4.66 -19.56 2.05
N PRO A 105 3.38 -19.82 2.39
CA PRO A 105 2.54 -20.79 1.71
C PRO A 105 2.17 -20.32 0.31
N ASN A 106 1.80 -21.26 -0.55
CA ASN A 106 1.30 -20.93 -1.88
C ASN A 106 -0.21 -20.66 -1.81
N LEU A 107 -0.60 -19.38 -1.81
CA LEU A 107 -2.00 -18.98 -1.77
C LEU A 107 -2.64 -18.79 -3.14
N ARG A 108 -1.89 -18.99 -4.22
CA ARG A 108 -2.44 -18.92 -5.58
C ARG A 108 -3.28 -20.14 -5.91
N TYR A 109 -2.92 -21.30 -5.34
CA TYR A 109 -3.60 -22.57 -5.51
C TYR A 109 -4.12 -23.05 -4.16
N ARG A 110 -5.44 -23.23 -4.04
CA ARG A 110 -6.12 -23.46 -2.75
C ARG A 110 -7.08 -24.63 -2.83
N SER A 111 -7.47 -25.07 -1.65
CA SER A 111 -8.63 -25.93 -1.41
C SER A 111 -9.53 -25.23 -0.40
N SER A 112 -10.79 -25.01 -0.75
CA SER A 112 -11.87 -24.58 0.15
C SER A 112 -12.63 -25.75 0.77
N SER A 113 -12.17 -26.99 0.55
CA SER A 113 -12.77 -28.20 1.13
C SER A 113 -12.51 -28.29 2.63
N ASP A 114 -13.49 -28.81 3.38
CA ASP A 114 -13.32 -29.18 4.78
C ASP A 114 -12.55 -30.51 4.96
N ASN A 115 -12.25 -31.21 3.86
CA ASN A 115 -11.48 -32.44 3.84
C ASN A 115 -9.97 -32.13 3.90
N SER A 116 -9.36 -32.43 5.03
CA SER A 116 -7.91 -32.18 5.26
C SER A 116 -6.99 -32.93 4.30
N LEU A 117 -7.42 -34.08 3.73
CA LEU A 117 -6.63 -34.82 2.75
C LEU A 117 -6.62 -34.12 1.38
N GLU A 118 -7.73 -33.49 1.00
CA GLU A 118 -7.77 -32.66 -0.22
C GLU A 118 -6.93 -31.40 -0.03
N GLN A 119 -7.04 -30.71 1.11
CA GLN A 119 -6.18 -29.56 1.43
C GLN A 119 -4.70 -29.95 1.33
N ARG A 120 -4.31 -31.02 1.98
CA ARG A 120 -2.94 -31.53 1.96
C ARG A 120 -2.47 -31.89 0.54
N SER A 121 -3.31 -32.52 -0.27
CA SER A 121 -2.99 -32.86 -1.67
C SER A 121 -2.63 -31.62 -2.49
N ILE A 122 -3.33 -30.49 -2.28
CA ILE A 122 -3.02 -29.22 -2.96
C ILE A 122 -1.72 -28.60 -2.39
N GLU A 123 -1.54 -28.59 -1.07
CA GLU A 123 -0.33 -28.08 -0.44
C GLU A 123 0.95 -28.84 -0.88
N GLU A 124 0.83 -30.15 -1.08
CA GLU A 124 1.94 -30.99 -1.56
C GLU A 124 2.19 -30.82 -3.07
N ALA A 125 1.18 -30.43 -3.86
CA ALA A 125 1.29 -30.22 -5.29
C ALA A 125 1.96 -28.90 -5.68
N PHE A 126 1.87 -27.87 -4.84
CA PHE A 126 2.35 -26.53 -5.15
C PHE A 126 3.40 -26.05 -4.14
N ALA A 127 4.58 -25.71 -4.65
CA ALA A 127 5.71 -25.33 -3.81
C ALA A 127 5.41 -24.11 -2.93
N LYS A 128 5.83 -24.18 -1.66
CA LYS A 128 5.99 -23.06 -0.74
C LYS A 128 7.38 -22.47 -0.83
N SER A 129 7.59 -21.25 -0.32
CA SER A 129 8.89 -20.60 -0.26
C SER A 129 9.35 -20.46 1.18
N VAL A 130 10.59 -20.85 1.48
CA VAL A 130 11.26 -20.50 2.73
C VAL A 130 12.07 -19.25 2.47
N LEU A 131 11.62 -18.10 3.04
CA LEU A 131 12.24 -16.80 2.80
C LEU A 131 13.55 -16.63 3.55
N PHE A 132 13.64 -17.20 4.77
CA PHE A 132 14.85 -17.16 5.58
C PHE A 132 14.85 -18.26 6.66
N GLY A 133 16.04 -18.60 7.16
CA GLY A 133 16.24 -19.55 8.26
C GLY A 133 17.07 -18.91 9.38
N PHE A 134 16.51 -18.88 10.60
CA PHE A 134 17.10 -18.23 11.78
C PHE A 134 17.57 -19.29 12.78
N PRO A 135 18.85 -19.33 13.16
CA PRO A 135 19.27 -20.11 14.34
C PRO A 135 18.49 -19.68 15.59
N ILE A 136 18.03 -20.63 16.38
CA ILE A 136 17.42 -20.35 17.68
C ILE A 136 18.56 -20.05 18.66
N LEU A 137 18.60 -18.82 19.16
CA LEU A 137 19.60 -18.39 20.14
C LEU A 137 19.21 -18.86 21.55
N GLU A 138 17.97 -18.64 21.93
CA GLU A 138 17.40 -19.04 23.20
C GLU A 138 15.96 -19.54 23.01
N ASN A 139 15.51 -20.34 23.96
CA ASN A 139 14.14 -20.82 24.05
C ASN A 139 13.73 -20.88 25.52
N ASP A 140 12.75 -20.09 25.89
CA ASP A 140 12.19 -20.04 27.22
C ASP A 140 10.66 -20.14 27.21
N ASN A 141 10.03 -19.91 28.38
CA ASN A 141 8.56 -19.93 28.50
C ASN A 141 7.87 -18.80 27.72
N ASN A 142 8.62 -17.79 27.23
CA ASN A 142 8.10 -16.66 26.48
C ASN A 142 8.16 -16.88 24.96
N GLY A 143 8.94 -17.87 24.49
CA GLY A 143 9.06 -18.22 23.09
C GLY A 143 10.50 -18.47 22.62
N TYR A 144 10.69 -18.43 21.33
CA TYR A 144 11.99 -18.60 20.66
C TYR A 144 12.60 -17.24 20.35
N ILE A 145 13.85 -17.03 20.73
CA ILE A 145 14.60 -15.81 20.45
C ILE A 145 15.52 -16.06 19.25
N ILE A 146 15.42 -15.21 18.26
CA ILE A 146 16.21 -15.26 17.02
C ILE A 146 16.83 -13.88 16.73
N ASP A 147 17.96 -13.84 16.03
CA ASP A 147 18.50 -12.63 15.41
C ASP A 147 17.79 -12.39 14.07
N LEU A 148 17.01 -11.30 13.99
CA LEU A 148 16.25 -10.94 12.80
C LEU A 148 17.08 -10.11 11.80
N THR A 149 18.15 -9.48 12.26
CA THR A 149 18.95 -8.50 11.50
C THR A 149 19.44 -9.00 10.15
N PRO A 150 19.98 -10.24 10.01
CA PRO A 150 20.43 -10.72 8.70
C PRO A 150 19.32 -10.82 7.64
N PHE A 151 18.07 -11.04 8.05
CA PHE A 151 16.93 -11.01 7.14
C PHE A 151 16.56 -9.58 6.73
N LEU A 152 16.59 -8.66 7.68
CA LEU A 152 16.23 -7.25 7.45
C LEU A 152 17.25 -6.52 6.55
N MET A 153 18.51 -6.95 6.59
CA MET A 153 19.60 -6.40 5.79
C MET A 153 19.63 -6.89 4.33
N GLN A 154 18.69 -7.73 3.90
CA GLN A 154 18.61 -8.17 2.51
C GLN A 154 17.93 -7.11 1.63
N ASP A 155 18.28 -7.03 0.34
CA ASP A 155 17.56 -6.23 -0.67
C ASP A 155 16.21 -6.87 -1.02
N THR A 156 15.27 -6.83 -0.08
CA THR A 156 13.94 -7.45 -0.25
C THR A 156 13.02 -6.62 -1.14
N HIS A 157 13.31 -5.33 -1.32
CA HIS A 157 12.54 -4.45 -2.21
C HIS A 157 13.00 -4.57 -3.68
N GLY A 158 14.19 -5.10 -3.91
CA GLY A 158 14.75 -5.30 -5.26
C GLY A 158 15.34 -4.03 -5.86
N VAL A 159 15.95 -3.20 -5.03
CA VAL A 159 16.61 -1.94 -5.44
C VAL A 159 17.71 -2.20 -6.46
N LYS A 160 18.59 -3.18 -6.19
CA LYS A 160 19.68 -3.56 -7.08
C LYS A 160 19.15 -3.95 -8.47
N LYS A 161 18.15 -4.84 -8.48
CA LYS A 161 17.54 -5.27 -9.73
C LYS A 161 16.90 -4.09 -10.48
N ARG A 162 16.21 -3.21 -9.78
CA ARG A 162 15.57 -2.04 -10.39
C ARG A 162 16.58 -1.10 -11.05
N LEU A 163 17.69 -0.83 -10.38
CA LEU A 163 18.75 0.04 -10.92
C LEU A 163 19.41 -0.61 -12.14
N SER A 164 19.75 -1.91 -12.07
CA SER A 164 20.31 -2.65 -13.19
C SER A 164 19.36 -2.72 -14.40
N ASP A 165 18.06 -3.00 -14.18
CA ASP A 165 17.03 -3.02 -15.24
C ASP A 165 16.91 -1.67 -15.98
N LEU A 166 17.21 -0.56 -15.30
CA LEU A 166 17.19 0.79 -15.88
C LEU A 166 18.52 1.21 -16.52
N GLY A 167 19.58 0.39 -16.38
CA GLY A 167 20.93 0.76 -16.82
C GLY A 167 21.57 1.83 -15.93
N GLU A 168 21.13 1.97 -14.69
CA GLU A 168 21.63 2.95 -13.72
C GLU A 168 22.86 2.44 -12.91
N GLY A 169 23.42 1.31 -13.29
CA GLY A 169 24.61 0.70 -12.69
C GLY A 169 24.29 -0.56 -11.90
N ASP A 170 25.36 -1.28 -11.52
CA ASP A 170 25.31 -2.46 -10.67
C ASP A 170 25.72 -2.09 -9.25
N PHE A 171 24.88 -2.44 -8.30
CA PHE A 171 25.03 -2.07 -6.89
C PHE A 171 25.01 -3.30 -5.98
N GLU A 172 25.79 -3.24 -4.88
CA GLU A 172 25.78 -4.23 -3.81
C GLU A 172 25.60 -3.56 -2.44
N ILE A 173 24.95 -4.26 -1.50
CA ILE A 173 24.79 -3.73 -0.14
C ILE A 173 26.13 -3.70 0.57
N ASP A 174 26.51 -2.53 1.07
CA ASP A 174 27.64 -2.35 1.98
C ASP A 174 27.18 -2.45 3.43
N SER A 175 27.49 -3.57 4.07
CA SER A 175 27.06 -3.83 5.45
C SER A 175 27.70 -2.90 6.47
N LEU A 176 28.91 -2.35 6.21
CA LEU A 176 29.57 -1.42 7.12
C LEU A 176 28.95 -0.03 7.12
N ARG A 177 28.28 0.35 6.01
CA ARG A 177 27.55 1.61 5.86
C ARG A 177 26.04 1.44 5.98
N SER A 178 25.57 0.26 6.43
CA SER A 178 24.15 -0.03 6.65
C SER A 178 23.88 -0.24 8.14
N ALA A 179 22.70 0.16 8.62
CA ALA A 179 22.36 0.11 10.04
C ALA A 179 20.85 0.04 10.29
N VAL A 180 20.46 -0.32 11.52
CA VAL A 180 19.06 -0.20 11.99
C VAL A 180 18.70 1.28 12.16
N ASN A 181 17.60 1.71 11.56
CA ASN A 181 17.00 3.01 11.82
C ASN A 181 16.01 2.90 13.00
N LEU A 182 16.54 2.98 14.21
CA LEU A 182 15.76 2.80 15.44
C LEU A 182 14.63 3.84 15.58
N SER A 183 14.79 5.05 15.04
CA SER A 183 13.76 6.10 15.13
C SER A 183 12.45 5.70 14.44
N ARG A 184 12.51 4.81 13.45
CA ARG A 184 11.38 4.29 12.68
C ARG A 184 11.11 2.81 12.91
N THR A 185 11.91 2.13 13.75
CA THR A 185 11.66 0.75 14.20
C THR A 185 10.75 0.80 15.41
N LYS A 186 9.53 0.25 15.29
CA LYS A 186 8.42 0.48 16.22
C LYS A 186 7.59 -0.78 16.45
N ALA A 187 7.02 -0.90 17.63
CA ALA A 187 6.05 -1.92 17.97
C ALA A 187 4.66 -1.32 18.21
N PHE A 188 3.65 -1.87 17.53
CA PHE A 188 2.24 -1.50 17.68
C PHE A 188 1.40 -2.73 18.04
N PRO A 189 0.16 -2.56 18.56
CA PRO A 189 -0.68 -3.70 18.94
C PRO A 189 -1.04 -4.67 17.80
N LYS A 190 -1.08 -4.18 16.55
CA LYS A 190 -1.45 -4.98 15.37
C LYS A 190 -0.34 -5.11 14.33
N ASN A 191 0.80 -4.46 14.53
CA ASN A 191 1.96 -4.58 13.65
C ASN A 191 3.26 -4.29 14.37
N VAL A 192 4.36 -4.73 13.78
CA VAL A 192 5.72 -4.34 14.16
C VAL A 192 6.46 -3.92 12.91
N GLU A 193 7.24 -2.87 13.04
CA GLU A 193 7.88 -2.15 11.94
C GLU A 193 9.38 -2.10 12.16
N PHE A 194 10.15 -2.59 11.20
CA PHE A 194 11.60 -2.55 11.21
C PHE A 194 12.09 -1.72 10.03
N ASP A 195 12.92 -0.72 10.29
CA ASP A 195 13.43 0.20 9.28
C ASP A 195 14.95 0.08 9.21
N MET A 196 15.47 -0.20 8.01
CA MET A 196 16.89 -0.43 7.78
C MET A 196 17.43 0.64 6.83
N MET A 197 18.43 1.37 7.26
CA MET A 197 19.23 2.22 6.39
C MET A 197 20.21 1.33 5.63
N LEU A 198 19.97 1.14 4.33
CA LEU A 198 20.81 0.33 3.46
C LEU A 198 21.61 1.22 2.51
N THR A 199 22.92 1.09 2.55
CA THR A 199 23.81 1.76 1.60
C THR A 199 24.22 0.77 0.52
N TYR A 200 24.00 1.14 -0.72
CA TYR A 200 24.35 0.40 -1.90
C TYR A 200 25.62 1.02 -2.51
N GLU A 201 26.69 0.23 -2.57
CA GLU A 201 27.92 0.62 -3.26
C GLU A 201 27.82 0.17 -4.72
N GLY A 202 28.02 1.10 -5.65
CA GLY A 202 27.92 0.85 -7.07
C GLY A 202 29.08 1.37 -7.88
N SER A 203 29.29 0.76 -9.04
CA SER A 203 30.20 1.26 -10.07
C SER A 203 29.42 1.78 -11.26
N ASN A 204 29.92 2.88 -11.86
CA ASN A 204 29.33 3.52 -13.06
C ASN A 204 27.83 3.87 -12.89
N PRO A 205 27.46 4.66 -11.87
CA PRO A 205 26.07 5.07 -11.68
C PRO A 205 25.55 5.86 -12.88
N GLY A 206 24.29 5.59 -13.25
CA GLY A 206 23.63 6.24 -14.37
C GLY A 206 23.24 7.69 -14.08
N ILE A 207 22.68 8.34 -15.08
CA ILE A 207 22.36 9.77 -15.03
C ILE A 207 21.20 10.07 -14.05
N LEU A 208 20.23 9.16 -13.92
CA LEU A 208 19.08 9.35 -13.06
C LEU A 208 19.51 9.32 -11.58
N VAL A 209 20.30 8.32 -11.19
CA VAL A 209 20.85 8.22 -9.82
C VAL A 209 21.77 9.40 -9.53
N SER A 210 22.66 9.74 -10.47
CA SER A 210 23.63 10.87 -10.32
C SER A 210 22.94 12.21 -10.17
N SER A 211 21.74 12.39 -10.72
CA SER A 211 21.00 13.64 -10.62
C SER A 211 20.40 13.94 -9.24
N VAL A 212 20.30 12.92 -8.36
CA VAL A 212 19.61 13.02 -7.06
C VAL A 212 20.41 12.53 -5.88
N THR A 213 21.58 11.91 -6.12
CA THR A 213 22.42 11.34 -5.07
C THR A 213 23.72 12.15 -4.95
N PRO A 214 24.08 12.68 -3.76
CA PRO A 214 25.29 13.48 -3.58
C PRO A 214 26.59 12.75 -3.95
N THR A 215 26.68 11.45 -3.66
CA THR A 215 27.76 10.55 -4.06
C THR A 215 27.11 9.33 -4.70
N PRO A 216 26.95 9.33 -6.04
CA PRO A 216 26.16 8.32 -6.74
C PRO A 216 26.62 6.87 -6.53
N GLU A 217 27.92 6.66 -6.26
CA GLU A 217 28.52 5.37 -5.96
C GLU A 217 28.15 4.83 -4.57
N ALA A 218 27.52 5.66 -3.72
CA ALA A 218 27.12 5.32 -2.36
C ALA A 218 25.66 5.74 -2.12
N LEU A 219 24.73 5.07 -2.81
CA LEU A 219 23.30 5.32 -2.69
C LEU A 219 22.76 4.76 -1.38
N THR A 220 22.22 5.61 -0.51
CA THR A 220 21.58 5.18 0.75
C THR A 220 20.08 5.42 0.70
N ILE A 221 19.31 4.37 0.97
CA ILE A 221 17.85 4.44 1.12
C ILE A 221 17.41 3.66 2.36
N ASN A 222 16.18 3.92 2.82
CA ASN A 222 15.62 3.17 3.93
C ASN A 222 14.61 2.14 3.43
N GLN A 223 14.94 0.87 3.68
CA GLN A 223 14.04 -0.24 3.44
C GLN A 223 13.28 -0.57 4.72
N HIS A 224 11.99 -0.78 4.59
CA HIS A 224 11.07 -0.98 5.69
C HIS A 224 10.40 -2.35 5.61
N HIS A 225 10.29 -3.02 6.76
CA HIS A 225 9.66 -4.33 6.90
C HIS A 225 8.53 -4.26 7.91
N SER A 226 7.35 -4.67 7.50
CA SER A 226 6.15 -4.68 8.33
C SER A 226 5.67 -6.12 8.56
N PHE A 227 5.55 -6.54 9.81
CA PHE A 227 4.85 -7.76 10.21
C PHE A 227 3.50 -7.36 10.79
N VAL A 228 2.41 -7.74 10.12
CA VAL A 228 1.06 -7.26 10.40
C VAL A 228 0.16 -8.41 10.81
N ALA A 229 -0.61 -8.21 11.87
CA ALA A 229 -1.64 -9.14 12.30
C ALA A 229 -2.73 -9.25 11.23
N LEU A 230 -3.09 -10.47 10.87
CA LEU A 230 -4.20 -10.72 9.97
C LEU A 230 -5.53 -10.37 10.63
N PRO A 231 -6.52 -9.88 9.85
CA PRO A 231 -7.87 -9.69 10.33
C PRO A 231 -8.51 -10.97 10.86
N ASP A 232 -9.57 -10.81 11.65
CA ASP A 232 -10.39 -11.93 12.12
C ASP A 232 -11.17 -12.60 10.96
N SER A 233 -11.76 -13.76 11.21
CA SER A 233 -12.50 -14.55 10.22
C SER A 233 -13.92 -14.05 9.91
N ASN A 234 -14.36 -12.91 10.48
CA ASN A 234 -15.73 -12.40 10.32
C ASN A 234 -15.94 -11.64 9.01
N TYR A 235 -14.87 -11.37 8.26
CA TYR A 235 -14.98 -10.75 6.93
C TYR A 235 -15.55 -11.73 5.93
N LYS A 236 -16.60 -11.31 5.18
CA LYS A 236 -17.19 -12.08 4.09
C LYS A 236 -16.67 -11.56 2.75
N PRO A 237 -15.84 -12.32 2.03
CA PRO A 237 -15.39 -11.95 0.69
C PRO A 237 -16.55 -11.73 -0.25
N ARG A 238 -16.42 -10.82 -1.20
CA ARG A 238 -17.39 -10.58 -2.26
C ARG A 238 -16.85 -11.03 -3.60
N TYR A 239 -17.64 -11.81 -4.35
CA TYR A 239 -17.25 -12.25 -5.67
C TYR A 239 -17.10 -11.06 -6.62
N PHE A 240 -16.08 -11.16 -7.47
CA PHE A 240 -15.77 -10.16 -8.48
C PHE A 240 -16.64 -10.36 -9.73
N ASP A 241 -17.13 -9.26 -10.28
CA ASP A 241 -17.71 -9.20 -11.64
C ASP A 241 -16.84 -8.28 -12.49
N PRO A 242 -16.42 -8.65 -13.71
CA PRO A 242 -15.56 -7.83 -14.57
C PRO A 242 -16.20 -6.50 -14.99
N ARG A 243 -17.50 -6.34 -14.77
CA ARG A 243 -18.25 -5.11 -15.05
C ARG A 243 -18.40 -4.19 -13.84
N SER A 244 -17.85 -4.56 -12.67
CA SER A 244 -18.10 -3.86 -11.40
C SER A 244 -17.23 -2.61 -11.20
N GLY A 245 -16.17 -2.44 -12.00
CA GLY A 245 -15.18 -1.39 -11.79
C GLY A 245 -14.14 -1.68 -10.71
N SER A 246 -14.19 -2.87 -10.09
CA SER A 246 -13.29 -3.24 -9.00
C SER A 246 -12.03 -3.95 -9.49
N ASN A 247 -10.96 -3.86 -8.71
CA ASN A 247 -9.80 -4.73 -8.82
C ASN A 247 -10.11 -6.10 -8.18
N ALA A 248 -9.42 -7.15 -8.63
CA ALA A 248 -9.69 -8.53 -8.22
C ALA A 248 -8.49 -9.24 -7.62
N LEU A 249 -8.67 -9.81 -6.42
CA LEU A 249 -7.85 -10.90 -5.93
C LEU A 249 -8.19 -12.16 -6.72
N THR A 250 -7.20 -12.81 -7.33
CA THR A 250 -7.40 -14.02 -8.15
C THR A 250 -6.61 -15.19 -7.59
N PHE A 251 -7.29 -16.34 -7.44
CA PHE A 251 -6.69 -17.61 -7.07
C PHE A 251 -7.41 -18.78 -7.77
N PHE A 252 -6.85 -19.99 -7.66
CA PHE A 252 -7.44 -21.20 -8.22
C PHE A 252 -7.86 -22.14 -7.10
N ASP A 253 -9.16 -22.45 -7.01
CA ASP A 253 -9.72 -23.38 -6.04
C ASP A 253 -9.97 -24.73 -6.70
N TYR A 254 -9.19 -25.72 -6.30
CA TYR A 254 -9.22 -27.08 -6.88
C TYR A 254 -10.38 -27.93 -6.34
N THR A 255 -11.11 -27.44 -5.37
CA THR A 255 -12.33 -28.09 -4.86
C THR A 255 -13.61 -27.64 -5.56
N THR A 256 -13.48 -26.70 -6.48
CA THR A 256 -14.60 -26.27 -7.34
C THR A 256 -15.12 -27.45 -8.15
N PRO A 257 -16.47 -27.64 -8.27
CA PRO A 257 -17.06 -28.69 -9.09
C PRO A 257 -16.49 -28.71 -10.51
N VAL A 258 -16.30 -29.91 -11.08
CA VAL A 258 -15.67 -30.10 -12.40
C VAL A 258 -16.38 -29.32 -13.52
N SER A 259 -17.67 -29.01 -13.37
CA SER A 259 -18.45 -28.21 -14.31
C SER A 259 -18.22 -26.71 -14.24
N LYS A 260 -17.42 -26.24 -13.26
CA LYS A 260 -17.13 -24.82 -13.03
C LYS A 260 -15.63 -24.54 -13.17
N SER A 261 -15.28 -23.29 -13.42
CA SER A 261 -13.89 -22.84 -13.44
C SER A 261 -13.29 -22.93 -12.05
N THR A 262 -12.04 -23.41 -11.96
CA THR A 262 -11.25 -23.35 -10.73
C THR A 262 -10.85 -21.92 -10.37
N LYS A 263 -10.84 -20.99 -11.35
CA LYS A 263 -10.52 -19.59 -11.14
C LYS A 263 -11.59 -18.91 -10.30
N THR A 264 -11.20 -18.48 -9.11
CA THR A 264 -12.03 -17.72 -8.17
C THR A 264 -11.48 -16.32 -8.02
N GLN A 265 -12.37 -15.33 -7.97
CA GLN A 265 -12.00 -13.92 -7.86
C GLN A 265 -12.87 -13.21 -6.84
N TYR A 266 -12.21 -12.44 -5.95
CA TYR A 266 -12.87 -11.58 -4.98
C TYR A 266 -12.50 -10.12 -5.24
N VAL A 267 -13.42 -9.17 -4.94
CA VAL A 267 -13.11 -7.75 -4.97
C VAL A 267 -12.21 -7.37 -3.79
N TYR A 268 -11.30 -6.43 -4.01
CA TYR A 268 -10.66 -5.75 -2.90
C TYR A 268 -11.60 -4.70 -2.32
N ARG A 269 -11.81 -4.70 -1.00
CA ARG A 269 -12.60 -3.69 -0.31
C ARG A 269 -12.29 -3.64 1.19
N HIS A 270 -12.50 -2.47 1.80
CA HIS A 270 -12.51 -2.35 3.25
C HIS A 270 -13.72 -3.07 3.85
N ARG A 271 -13.59 -3.53 5.08
CA ARG A 271 -14.72 -4.00 5.86
C ARG A 271 -15.63 -2.81 6.19
N LEU A 272 -16.90 -2.91 5.83
CA LEU A 272 -17.90 -1.91 6.13
C LEU A 272 -19.24 -2.58 6.42
N LYS A 273 -19.84 -2.24 7.56
CA LYS A 273 -21.13 -2.78 8.03
C LYS A 273 -21.97 -1.68 8.63
N LYS A 274 -23.27 -1.67 8.35
CA LYS A 274 -24.21 -0.75 8.97
C LYS A 274 -24.32 -1.02 10.48
N LYS A 275 -24.32 0.03 11.29
CA LYS A 275 -24.60 -0.05 12.73
C LYS A 275 -26.04 -0.49 13.00
N ASN A 276 -26.96 -0.03 12.14
CA ASN A 276 -28.35 -0.47 12.12
C ASN A 276 -28.67 -1.03 10.71
N PRO A 277 -28.59 -2.34 10.49
CA PRO A 277 -28.80 -2.96 9.18
C PRO A 277 -30.21 -2.76 8.59
N SER A 278 -31.23 -2.55 9.45
CA SER A 278 -32.62 -2.37 9.02
C SER A 278 -32.97 -0.93 8.64
N ALA A 279 -32.08 0.04 8.91
CA ALA A 279 -32.33 1.44 8.56
C ALA A 279 -31.95 1.73 7.11
N ASP A 280 -32.76 2.55 6.43
CA ASP A 280 -32.44 3.04 5.09
C ASP A 280 -31.10 3.78 5.08
N MET A 281 -30.87 4.63 6.10
CA MET A 281 -29.62 5.36 6.32
C MET A 281 -29.06 5.03 7.70
N SER A 282 -27.80 4.59 7.78
CA SER A 282 -27.12 4.24 9.03
C SER A 282 -25.65 4.68 9.01
N GLU A 283 -25.14 5.07 10.15
CA GLU A 283 -23.68 5.13 10.34
C GLU A 283 -23.09 3.72 10.24
N PRO A 284 -21.83 3.57 9.82
CA PRO A 284 -21.12 2.31 9.89
C PRO A 284 -20.75 1.96 11.35
N ILE A 285 -20.48 0.68 11.60
CA ILE A 285 -19.89 0.24 12.87
C ILE A 285 -18.52 0.90 13.05
N GLU A 286 -17.69 0.85 12.01
CA GLU A 286 -16.39 1.51 11.93
C GLU A 286 -16.32 2.27 10.60
N PRO A 287 -16.10 3.60 10.61
CA PRO A 287 -15.93 4.38 9.38
C PRO A 287 -14.55 4.12 8.76
N ILE A 288 -14.47 4.25 7.46
CA ILE A 288 -13.22 4.27 6.70
C ILE A 288 -12.63 5.68 6.84
N ILE A 289 -11.52 5.82 7.57
CA ILE A 289 -10.89 7.12 7.83
C ILE A 289 -9.52 7.15 7.17
N TYR A 290 -9.28 8.19 6.36
CA TYR A 290 -7.97 8.49 5.79
C TYR A 290 -7.36 9.69 6.51
N TYR A 291 -6.04 9.62 6.70
CA TYR A 291 -5.30 10.65 7.42
C TYR A 291 -4.27 11.29 6.50
N LEU A 292 -4.39 12.60 6.32
CA LEU A 292 -3.48 13.39 5.49
C LEU A 292 -2.20 13.72 6.26
N ASP A 293 -1.06 13.59 5.59
CA ASP A 293 0.28 13.94 6.05
C ASP A 293 0.32 15.42 6.49
N ASN A 294 0.77 15.66 7.72
CA ASN A 294 0.89 16.99 8.31
C ASN A 294 1.87 17.91 7.56
N GLY A 295 2.77 17.36 6.77
CA GLY A 295 3.69 18.11 5.89
C GLY A 295 3.05 18.70 4.63
N THR A 296 1.75 18.50 4.42
CA THR A 296 1.03 19.06 3.25
C THR A 296 0.72 20.54 3.44
N PRO A 297 1.18 21.44 2.54
CA PRO A 297 0.95 22.88 2.68
C PRO A 297 -0.45 23.32 2.22
N GLU A 298 -0.91 24.48 2.71
CA GLU A 298 -2.06 25.17 2.11
C GLU A 298 -1.65 25.84 0.78
N PRO A 299 -2.58 25.99 -0.18
CA PRO A 299 -4.01 25.56 -0.18
C PRO A 299 -4.23 24.11 -0.65
N VAL A 300 -3.17 23.35 -0.89
CA VAL A 300 -3.22 21.95 -1.35
C VAL A 300 -3.88 21.04 -0.31
N ARG A 301 -3.57 21.25 0.97
CA ARG A 301 -4.14 20.51 2.09
C ARG A 301 -5.67 20.52 2.05
N SER A 302 -6.27 21.72 1.98
CA SER A 302 -7.73 21.88 1.92
C SER A 302 -8.33 21.20 0.68
N ALA A 303 -7.69 21.33 -0.49
CA ALA A 303 -8.14 20.71 -1.71
C ALA A 303 -8.09 19.16 -1.66
N LEU A 304 -7.06 18.58 -1.05
CA LEU A 304 -6.95 17.13 -0.91
C LEU A 304 -8.02 16.55 0.02
N ILE A 305 -8.28 17.23 1.13
CA ILE A 305 -9.34 16.82 2.08
C ILE A 305 -10.71 16.90 1.41
N GLU A 306 -11.00 18.01 0.73
CA GLU A 306 -12.28 18.22 0.04
C GLU A 306 -12.51 17.14 -1.04
N GLY A 307 -11.52 16.93 -1.93
CA GLY A 307 -11.63 15.91 -2.98
C GLY A 307 -11.79 14.51 -2.43
N GLY A 308 -11.07 14.15 -1.35
CA GLY A 308 -11.23 12.87 -0.69
C GLY A 308 -12.62 12.64 -0.11
N LEU A 309 -13.20 13.69 0.49
CA LEU A 309 -14.55 13.64 1.08
C LEU A 309 -15.67 13.42 0.06
N TRP A 310 -15.42 13.63 -1.24
CA TRP A 310 -16.41 13.33 -2.29
C TRP A 310 -16.91 11.89 -2.24
N TRP A 311 -16.07 10.93 -1.87
CA TRP A 311 -16.46 9.52 -1.75
C TRP A 311 -17.62 9.29 -0.78
N ASN A 312 -17.82 10.18 0.22
CA ASN A 312 -18.95 10.06 1.12
C ASN A 312 -20.30 10.12 0.39
N GLN A 313 -20.40 10.89 -0.71
CA GLN A 313 -21.59 10.95 -1.56
C GLN A 313 -21.96 9.58 -2.15
N ALA A 314 -20.95 8.78 -2.54
CA ALA A 314 -21.19 7.43 -3.06
C ALA A 314 -21.62 6.46 -1.95
N PHE A 315 -21.06 6.56 -0.75
CA PHE A 315 -21.49 5.77 0.39
C PHE A 315 -22.90 6.15 0.87
N GLU A 316 -23.25 7.43 0.82
CA GLU A 316 -24.61 7.89 1.13
C GLU A 316 -25.64 7.33 0.14
N SER A 317 -25.29 7.19 -1.14
CA SER A 317 -26.19 6.61 -2.16
C SER A 317 -26.59 5.15 -1.88
N ILE A 318 -25.83 4.44 -1.03
CA ILE A 318 -26.13 3.06 -0.60
C ILE A 318 -26.57 2.96 0.86
N GLY A 319 -26.96 4.09 1.45
CA GLY A 319 -27.55 4.16 2.78
C GLY A 319 -26.54 4.17 3.93
N PHE A 320 -25.30 4.61 3.70
CA PHE A 320 -24.33 4.87 4.77
C PHE A 320 -24.16 6.36 5.02
N LYS A 321 -24.24 6.78 6.26
CA LYS A 321 -23.98 8.15 6.71
C LYS A 321 -22.60 8.23 7.35
N ASN A 322 -21.79 9.23 6.96
CA ASN A 322 -20.44 9.45 7.51
C ASN A 322 -19.49 8.24 7.41
N ALA A 323 -19.67 7.39 6.40
CA ALA A 323 -18.91 6.16 6.27
C ALA A 323 -17.47 6.39 5.82
N PHE A 324 -17.23 7.46 5.06
CA PHE A 324 -15.90 7.82 4.58
C PHE A 324 -15.50 9.20 5.13
N GLN A 325 -14.29 9.29 5.69
CA GLN A 325 -13.80 10.50 6.33
C GLN A 325 -12.34 10.76 5.94
N VAL A 326 -11.98 12.03 5.77
CA VAL A 326 -10.59 12.47 5.61
C VAL A 326 -10.27 13.47 6.71
N LYS A 327 -9.18 13.24 7.44
CA LYS A 327 -8.74 14.04 8.59
C LYS A 327 -7.24 14.31 8.50
N MET A 328 -6.77 15.28 9.27
CA MET A 328 -5.34 15.42 9.51
C MET A 328 -4.86 14.30 10.44
N LEU A 329 -3.64 13.82 10.22
CA LEU A 329 -3.04 12.84 11.12
C LEU A 329 -2.86 13.47 12.52
N PRO A 330 -3.36 12.86 13.61
CA PRO A 330 -3.13 13.36 14.95
C PRO A 330 -1.64 13.48 15.29
N GLU A 331 -1.24 14.49 16.04
CA GLU A 331 0.17 14.76 16.35
C GLU A 331 0.88 13.59 17.07
N ASN A 332 0.14 12.85 17.88
CA ASN A 332 0.65 11.68 18.61
C ASN A 332 0.45 10.35 17.87
N ALA A 333 -0.10 10.36 16.65
CA ALA A 333 -0.26 9.18 15.83
C ALA A 333 0.96 8.94 14.95
N ASP A 334 1.33 7.68 14.76
CA ASP A 334 2.39 7.29 13.84
C ASP A 334 1.77 6.72 12.55
N PRO A 335 2.11 7.25 11.37
CA PRO A 335 1.58 6.73 10.10
C PRO A 335 2.02 5.29 9.80
N LEU A 336 3.01 4.76 10.51
CA LEU A 336 3.45 3.37 10.42
C LEU A 336 2.47 2.40 11.10
N ASP A 337 1.69 2.86 12.07
CA ASP A 337 0.63 2.03 12.66
C ASP A 337 -0.40 1.65 11.59
N VAL A 338 -0.61 0.33 11.42
CA VAL A 338 -1.49 -0.21 10.38
C VAL A 338 -2.95 0.24 10.50
N ARG A 339 -3.35 0.73 11.67
CA ARG A 339 -4.70 1.24 11.91
C ARG A 339 -5.02 2.58 11.23
N TYR A 340 -4.02 3.26 10.67
CA TYR A 340 -4.19 4.54 9.97
C TYR A 340 -4.04 4.36 8.46
N ASN A 341 -5.12 4.56 7.67
CA ASN A 341 -4.99 4.78 6.23
C ASN A 341 -4.35 6.15 6.00
N VAL A 342 -3.39 6.26 5.09
CA VAL A 342 -2.59 7.48 4.95
C VAL A 342 -2.67 8.07 3.55
N ILE A 343 -2.70 9.41 3.49
CA ILE A 343 -2.49 10.20 2.27
C ILE A 343 -1.17 10.93 2.44
N GLN A 344 -0.15 10.48 1.73
CA GLN A 344 1.22 10.93 1.88
C GLN A 344 1.60 11.97 0.84
N TRP A 345 2.23 13.08 1.27
CA TRP A 345 2.76 14.11 0.40
C TRP A 345 4.23 13.82 0.07
N VAL A 346 4.54 13.56 -1.21
CA VAL A 346 5.85 13.07 -1.64
C VAL A 346 6.56 14.08 -2.53
N HIS A 347 7.83 14.37 -2.20
CA HIS A 347 8.70 15.22 -3.01
C HIS A 347 9.59 14.36 -3.92
N ARG A 348 9.76 14.81 -5.16
CA ARG A 348 10.67 14.25 -6.15
C ARG A 348 11.38 15.35 -6.92
N SER A 349 12.55 15.07 -7.49
CA SER A 349 13.30 16.03 -8.32
C SER A 349 12.60 16.30 -9.65
N THR A 350 11.91 15.30 -10.18
CA THR A 350 11.15 15.37 -11.41
C THR A 350 9.65 15.24 -11.15
N ARG A 351 8.86 15.69 -12.12
CA ARG A 351 7.42 15.47 -12.11
C ARG A 351 7.14 13.97 -12.12
N GLY A 352 6.41 13.49 -11.12
CA GLY A 352 5.95 12.11 -11.03
C GLY A 352 4.43 12.00 -11.04
N TRP A 353 3.96 10.79 -11.16
CA TRP A 353 2.56 10.44 -10.95
C TRP A 353 2.27 10.22 -9.48
N SER A 354 1.01 10.37 -9.13
CA SER A 354 0.45 9.92 -7.87
C SER A 354 -0.05 8.48 -8.02
N TYR A 355 -0.22 7.78 -6.93
CA TYR A 355 -0.81 6.43 -6.95
C TYR A 355 -1.44 6.09 -5.61
N GLY A 356 -2.50 5.26 -5.67
CA GLY A 356 -3.10 4.61 -4.53
C GLY A 356 -2.70 3.13 -4.49
N SER A 357 -2.27 2.66 -3.32
CA SER A 357 -1.93 1.26 -3.04
C SER A 357 -2.64 0.79 -1.78
N THR A 358 -2.80 -0.51 -1.63
CA THR A 358 -3.45 -1.09 -0.45
C THR A 358 -2.56 -2.13 0.19
N VAL A 359 -2.66 -2.25 1.50
CA VAL A 359 -2.26 -3.44 2.25
C VAL A 359 -3.51 -4.26 2.46
N SER A 360 -3.54 -5.46 1.91
CA SER A 360 -4.73 -6.32 1.90
C SER A 360 -4.43 -7.72 2.43
N ASP A 361 -5.48 -8.44 2.85
CA ASP A 361 -5.39 -9.86 3.18
C ASP A 361 -5.46 -10.69 1.89
N PRO A 362 -4.35 -11.35 1.46
CA PRO A 362 -4.35 -12.13 0.22
C PRO A 362 -5.24 -13.38 0.27
N ARG A 363 -5.84 -13.71 1.40
CA ARG A 363 -6.79 -14.82 1.55
C ARG A 363 -8.20 -14.40 1.16
N THR A 364 -8.58 -13.13 1.38
CA THR A 364 -9.97 -12.67 1.35
C THR A 364 -10.21 -11.44 0.49
N GLY A 365 -9.17 -10.64 0.19
CA GLY A 365 -9.27 -9.34 -0.45
C GLY A 365 -9.73 -8.21 0.49
N GLU A 366 -9.77 -8.45 1.82
CA GLU A 366 -10.03 -7.39 2.78
C GLU A 366 -8.90 -6.38 2.79
N ILE A 367 -9.20 -5.10 2.58
CA ILE A 367 -8.22 -4.02 2.66
C ILE A 367 -8.01 -3.69 4.15
N ILE A 368 -6.77 -3.83 4.60
CA ILE A 368 -6.34 -3.56 5.97
C ILE A 368 -5.93 -2.10 6.12
N LYS A 369 -5.21 -1.57 5.12
CA LYS A 369 -4.73 -0.18 5.10
C LYS A 369 -4.66 0.35 3.68
N GLY A 370 -5.20 1.55 3.46
CA GLY A 370 -4.97 2.31 2.24
C GLY A 370 -3.74 3.20 2.37
N HIS A 371 -2.98 3.30 1.28
CA HIS A 371 -1.78 4.13 1.19
C HIS A 371 -1.79 4.93 -0.11
N VAL A 372 -2.06 6.23 -0.02
CA VAL A 372 -2.08 7.17 -1.14
C VAL A 372 -0.78 7.96 -1.16
N SER A 373 -0.11 8.04 -2.31
CA SER A 373 1.08 8.86 -2.54
C SER A 373 0.78 9.95 -3.56
N LEU A 374 0.91 11.22 -3.14
CA LEU A 374 0.64 12.39 -3.97
C LEU A 374 1.90 13.19 -4.22
N GLY A 375 2.25 13.36 -5.50
CA GLY A 375 3.47 14.08 -5.91
C GLY A 375 3.32 15.60 -5.79
N SER A 376 4.22 16.24 -5.06
CA SER A 376 4.18 17.69 -4.76
C SER A 376 4.36 18.59 -5.99
N LEU A 377 4.98 18.11 -7.06
CA LEU A 377 5.18 18.89 -8.29
C LEU A 377 3.95 18.90 -9.19
N ARG A 378 2.92 18.10 -8.89
CA ARG A 378 1.72 18.03 -9.73
C ARG A 378 1.00 19.37 -9.81
N ILE A 379 0.76 20.04 -8.68
CA ILE A 379 0.10 21.35 -8.69
C ILE A 379 0.87 22.40 -9.50
N ARG A 380 2.21 22.39 -9.43
CA ARG A 380 3.04 23.33 -10.22
C ARG A 380 2.91 23.08 -11.71
N GLN A 381 2.82 21.82 -12.10
CA GLN A 381 2.60 21.46 -13.51
C GLN A 381 1.23 21.91 -14.00
N ASP A 382 0.17 21.64 -13.25
CA ASP A 382 -1.19 22.05 -13.66
C ASP A 382 -1.30 23.58 -13.72
N PHE A 383 -0.61 24.29 -12.82
CA PHE A 383 -0.50 25.74 -12.85
C PHE A 383 0.20 26.24 -14.13
N MET A 384 1.32 25.61 -14.52
CA MET A 384 2.02 25.96 -15.76
C MET A 384 1.20 25.65 -17.02
N ILE A 385 0.44 24.54 -17.02
CA ILE A 385 -0.50 24.22 -18.09
C ILE A 385 -1.55 25.32 -18.23
N ALA A 386 -2.14 25.74 -17.12
CA ALA A 386 -3.15 26.81 -17.10
C ALA A 386 -2.57 28.13 -17.61
N LEU A 387 -1.40 28.53 -17.13
CA LEU A 387 -0.73 29.74 -17.58
C LEU A 387 -0.39 29.70 -19.09
N GLY A 388 0.04 28.55 -19.61
CA GLY A 388 0.31 28.37 -21.05
C GLY A 388 -0.94 28.46 -21.93
N LEU A 389 -2.14 28.28 -21.37
CA LEU A 389 -3.42 28.46 -22.05
C LEU A 389 -3.94 29.87 -21.93
N LEU A 390 -3.62 30.56 -20.84
CA LEU A 390 -4.04 31.94 -20.58
C LEU A 390 -3.05 32.92 -21.21
N LYS A 391 -3.54 34.10 -21.55
CA LYS A 391 -2.74 35.15 -22.15
C LYS A 391 -1.68 35.67 -21.18
N LYS A 392 -0.39 35.68 -21.56
CA LYS A 392 0.76 36.19 -20.81
C LYS A 392 0.97 35.47 -19.46
N PRO A 393 1.43 34.21 -19.46
CA PRO A 393 1.60 33.40 -18.23
C PRO A 393 2.56 33.98 -17.20
N PHE A 394 3.53 34.82 -17.58
CA PHE A 394 4.49 35.45 -16.68
C PHE A 394 4.20 36.95 -16.43
N SER A 395 3.06 37.47 -16.91
CA SER A 395 2.65 38.83 -16.55
C SER A 395 2.11 38.83 -15.12
N TYR A 396 2.45 39.88 -14.34
CA TYR A 396 1.94 40.10 -12.99
C TYR A 396 0.45 40.52 -12.94
N GLU A 397 -0.37 40.00 -13.89
CA GLU A 397 -1.80 40.21 -13.88
C GLU A 397 -2.43 39.23 -12.87
N SER A 398 -2.70 39.71 -11.66
CA SER A 398 -3.18 38.92 -10.50
C SER A 398 -4.39 38.02 -10.81
N ASN A 399 -5.30 38.45 -11.68
CA ASN A 399 -6.52 37.69 -11.99
C ASN A 399 -6.25 36.38 -12.77
N LYS A 400 -5.16 36.30 -13.54
CA LYS A 400 -4.83 35.09 -14.31
C LYS A 400 -4.10 34.06 -13.50
N GLU A 401 -3.25 34.49 -12.56
CA GLU A 401 -2.64 33.60 -11.59
C GLU A 401 -3.70 32.97 -10.70
N GLU A 402 -4.75 33.73 -10.32
CA GLU A 402 -5.89 33.21 -9.57
C GLU A 402 -6.66 32.14 -10.33
N ASP A 403 -6.95 32.34 -11.64
CA ASP A 403 -7.66 31.37 -12.47
C ASP A 403 -6.79 30.10 -12.70
N ALA A 404 -5.48 30.26 -12.89
CA ALA A 404 -4.55 29.14 -12.99
C ALA A 404 -4.49 28.33 -11.69
N LEU A 405 -4.46 29.01 -10.54
CA LEU A 405 -4.49 28.35 -9.24
C LEU A 405 -5.80 27.61 -9.00
N LYS A 406 -6.96 28.23 -9.32
CA LYS A 406 -8.28 27.60 -9.23
C LYS A 406 -8.34 26.29 -10.03
N MET A 407 -7.91 26.31 -11.31
CA MET A 407 -7.85 25.11 -12.13
C MET A 407 -6.93 24.04 -11.53
N SER A 408 -5.77 24.44 -11.03
CA SER A 408 -4.81 23.51 -10.42
C SER A 408 -5.37 22.86 -9.17
N LEU A 409 -6.06 23.61 -8.32
CA LEU A 409 -6.70 23.08 -7.12
C LEU A 409 -7.89 22.18 -7.46
N ALA A 410 -8.66 22.49 -8.52
CA ALA A 410 -9.72 21.60 -9.01
C ALA A 410 -9.13 20.25 -9.46
N ARG A 411 -7.99 20.26 -10.15
CA ARG A 411 -7.27 19.01 -10.49
C ARG A 411 -6.79 18.27 -9.25
N ILE A 412 -6.27 18.96 -8.23
CA ILE A 412 -5.82 18.34 -6.98
C ILE A 412 -6.98 17.67 -6.25
N ARG A 413 -8.18 18.27 -6.22
CA ARG A 413 -9.39 17.64 -5.66
C ARG A 413 -9.74 16.35 -6.38
N GLN A 414 -9.82 16.41 -7.72
CA GLN A 414 -10.12 15.25 -8.55
C GLN A 414 -9.03 14.16 -8.39
N LEU A 415 -7.75 14.54 -8.32
CA LEU A 415 -6.65 13.60 -8.10
C LEU A 415 -6.74 12.91 -6.75
N SER A 416 -7.07 13.66 -5.69
CA SER A 416 -7.30 13.09 -4.35
C SER A 416 -8.39 12.02 -4.37
N ALA A 417 -9.54 12.34 -4.99
CA ALA A 417 -10.63 11.38 -5.14
C ALA A 417 -10.19 10.15 -5.95
N HIS A 418 -9.44 10.33 -7.04
CA HIS A 418 -8.94 9.28 -7.91
C HIS A 418 -8.04 8.29 -7.15
N GLU A 419 -6.98 8.79 -6.51
CA GLU A 419 -6.02 7.92 -5.82
C GLU A 419 -6.63 7.21 -4.59
N ILE A 420 -7.55 7.88 -3.90
CA ILE A 420 -8.36 7.25 -2.85
C ILE A 420 -9.23 6.14 -3.44
N GLY A 421 -9.82 6.33 -4.62
CA GLY A 421 -10.62 5.31 -5.30
C GLY A 421 -9.84 4.01 -5.53
N HIS A 422 -8.56 4.08 -5.89
CA HIS A 422 -7.71 2.89 -5.97
C HIS A 422 -7.58 2.19 -4.62
N THR A 423 -7.47 2.94 -3.55
CA THR A 423 -7.36 2.38 -2.19
C THR A 423 -8.70 1.92 -1.60
N LEU A 424 -9.82 2.23 -2.27
CA LEU A 424 -11.13 1.63 -2.03
C LEU A 424 -11.38 0.37 -2.87
N GLY A 425 -10.41 -0.01 -3.71
CA GLY A 425 -10.43 -1.23 -4.51
C GLY A 425 -10.82 -1.04 -5.98
N PHE A 426 -10.87 0.19 -6.51
CA PHE A 426 -11.36 0.46 -7.87
C PHE A 426 -10.26 0.58 -8.92
N ALA A 427 -10.57 0.11 -10.11
CA ALA A 427 -9.76 0.23 -11.31
C ALA A 427 -10.15 1.48 -12.11
N HIS A 428 -9.30 1.89 -13.06
CA HIS A 428 -9.64 2.98 -13.98
C HIS A 428 -10.87 2.67 -14.83
N ASN A 429 -11.67 3.70 -15.15
CA ASN A 429 -12.74 3.64 -16.14
C ASN A 429 -12.56 4.69 -17.23
N PHE A 430 -11.93 4.32 -18.33
CA PHE A 430 -11.60 5.22 -19.46
C PHE A 430 -12.80 5.52 -20.39
N THR A 431 -14.00 4.98 -20.12
CA THR A 431 -15.22 5.36 -20.86
C THR A 431 -15.96 6.53 -20.23
N SER A 432 -15.50 7.01 -19.09
CA SER A 432 -16.15 8.07 -18.32
C SER A 432 -16.23 9.39 -19.10
N SER A 433 -15.18 9.76 -19.83
CA SER A 433 -15.13 10.93 -20.71
C SER A 433 -16.25 10.93 -21.75
N ALA A 434 -16.53 9.76 -22.35
CA ALA A 434 -17.62 9.58 -23.32
C ALA A 434 -19.02 9.66 -22.68
N ASN A 435 -19.14 9.54 -21.36
CA ASN A 435 -20.38 9.57 -20.60
C ASN A 435 -20.39 10.72 -19.55
N LYS A 436 -20.19 11.95 -20.02
CA LYS A 436 -20.26 13.17 -19.21
C LYS A 436 -19.33 13.15 -17.97
N ARG A 437 -18.13 12.59 -18.11
CA ARG A 437 -17.15 12.47 -17.02
C ARG A 437 -17.73 11.78 -15.79
N SER A 438 -18.35 10.64 -16.00
CA SER A 438 -19.14 9.91 -15.00
C SER A 438 -18.33 9.26 -13.88
N SER A 439 -17.00 9.39 -13.87
CA SER A 439 -16.14 8.76 -12.86
C SER A 439 -14.88 9.57 -12.57
N VAL A 440 -14.51 9.65 -11.29
CA VAL A 440 -13.20 10.17 -10.89
C VAL A 440 -12.07 9.19 -11.22
N MET A 441 -12.38 7.93 -11.55
CA MET A 441 -11.40 6.90 -11.90
C MET A 441 -10.95 6.96 -13.37
N ASP A 442 -11.24 8.03 -14.09
CA ASP A 442 -10.70 8.33 -15.42
C ASP A 442 -9.40 9.16 -15.34
N TYR A 443 -8.70 9.27 -16.46
CA TYR A 443 -7.61 10.23 -16.67
C TYR A 443 -8.12 11.43 -17.47
N PRO A 444 -8.76 12.42 -16.81
CA PRO A 444 -9.36 13.52 -17.52
C PRO A 444 -8.31 14.49 -18.05
N HIS A 445 -8.48 14.94 -19.29
CA HIS A 445 -7.88 16.17 -19.78
C HIS A 445 -8.69 17.38 -19.26
N PRO A 446 -8.07 18.55 -18.96
CA PRO A 446 -8.85 19.72 -18.60
C PRO A 446 -9.88 20.07 -19.69
N ASN A 447 -11.14 20.26 -19.31
CA ASN A 447 -12.13 20.74 -20.25
C ASN A 447 -11.98 22.25 -20.45
N ILE A 448 -11.32 22.59 -21.54
CA ILE A 448 -11.04 23.96 -21.91
C ILE A 448 -12.19 24.46 -22.79
N GLU A 449 -12.90 25.49 -22.38
CA GLU A 449 -13.99 26.09 -23.12
C GLU A 449 -13.53 27.29 -23.92
N LEU A 450 -14.18 27.53 -25.08
CA LEU A 450 -13.95 28.70 -25.92
C LEU A 450 -15.19 29.57 -25.92
N ASN A 451 -15.04 30.82 -25.52
CA ASN A 451 -16.04 31.88 -25.66
C ASN A 451 -15.55 32.90 -26.71
N GLY A 452 -15.80 32.60 -28.00
CA GLY A 452 -15.10 33.25 -29.10
C GLY A 452 -13.61 32.92 -29.11
N ASP A 453 -12.74 33.92 -29.03
CA ASP A 453 -11.27 33.76 -28.93
C ASP A 453 -10.78 33.76 -27.45
N LYS A 454 -11.67 33.70 -26.47
CA LYS A 454 -11.29 33.66 -25.07
C LYS A 454 -11.33 32.23 -24.56
N ILE A 455 -10.23 31.79 -23.96
CA ILE A 455 -10.12 30.50 -23.25
C ILE A 455 -10.69 30.66 -21.83
N SER A 456 -11.59 29.75 -21.45
CA SER A 456 -12.11 29.61 -20.08
C SER A 456 -11.66 28.28 -19.49
N LEU A 457 -11.20 28.32 -18.22
CA LEU A 457 -10.78 27.17 -17.42
C LEU A 457 -11.74 26.92 -16.25
N SER A 458 -12.89 27.63 -16.20
CA SER A 458 -13.82 27.56 -15.05
C SER A 458 -14.40 26.16 -14.82
N ASN A 459 -14.60 25.39 -15.90
CA ASN A 459 -15.16 24.03 -15.88
C ASN A 459 -14.12 22.96 -16.24
N ALA A 460 -12.84 23.25 -15.94
CA ALA A 460 -11.74 22.37 -16.36
C ALA A 460 -11.87 20.95 -15.78
N TYR A 461 -12.33 20.81 -14.55
CA TYR A 461 -12.56 19.54 -13.87
C TYR A 461 -13.91 19.55 -13.17
N GLU A 462 -14.58 18.39 -13.17
CA GLU A 462 -15.83 18.21 -12.44
C GLU A 462 -15.61 18.23 -10.92
N GLU A 463 -16.63 18.61 -10.18
CA GLU A 463 -16.67 18.56 -8.71
C GLU A 463 -17.59 17.43 -8.24
N GLY A 464 -17.18 16.73 -7.19
CA GLY A 464 -17.93 15.63 -6.62
C GLY A 464 -17.63 14.27 -7.27
N ILE A 465 -18.41 13.26 -6.84
CA ILE A 465 -18.25 11.89 -7.29
C ILE A 465 -19.16 11.59 -8.50
N GLY A 466 -18.67 10.78 -9.43
CA GLY A 466 -19.41 10.45 -10.64
C GLY A 466 -20.48 9.36 -10.44
N GLU A 467 -21.43 9.27 -11.37
CA GLU A 467 -22.49 8.25 -11.32
C GLU A 467 -21.95 6.83 -11.44
N TRP A 468 -20.88 6.62 -12.22
CA TRP A 468 -20.20 5.32 -12.29
C TRP A 468 -19.54 4.95 -10.95
N ASP A 469 -18.97 5.90 -10.24
CA ASP A 469 -18.33 5.65 -8.95
C ASP A 469 -19.36 5.18 -7.91
N LYS A 470 -20.60 5.71 -7.96
CA LYS A 470 -21.71 5.22 -7.15
C LYS A 470 -22.07 3.77 -7.47
N VAL A 471 -22.00 3.36 -8.74
CA VAL A 471 -22.21 1.96 -9.16
C VAL A 471 -21.12 1.07 -8.57
N SER A 472 -19.85 1.48 -8.67
CA SER A 472 -18.72 0.72 -8.14
C SER A 472 -18.80 0.56 -6.61
N ILE A 473 -19.17 1.63 -5.90
CA ILE A 473 -19.44 1.58 -4.44
C ILE A 473 -20.65 0.69 -4.15
N ALA A 474 -21.74 0.78 -4.91
CA ALA A 474 -22.92 -0.04 -4.69
C ALA A 474 -22.59 -1.54 -4.85
N TYR A 475 -21.85 -1.91 -5.89
CA TYR A 475 -21.41 -3.29 -6.05
C TYR A 475 -20.50 -3.75 -4.92
N SER A 476 -19.50 -2.96 -4.56
CA SER A 476 -18.45 -3.42 -3.63
C SER A 476 -18.85 -3.29 -2.16
N TYR A 477 -19.66 -2.30 -1.77
CA TYR A 477 -19.86 -1.94 -0.37
C TYR A 477 -21.32 -2.02 0.13
N SER A 478 -22.33 -2.29 -0.72
CA SER A 478 -23.70 -2.49 -0.21
C SER A 478 -23.75 -3.57 0.86
N ASP A 479 -24.41 -3.28 1.96
CA ASP A 479 -24.64 -4.21 3.07
C ASP A 479 -26.08 -4.72 2.98
N PHE A 480 -26.23 -5.99 2.52
CA PHE A 480 -27.53 -6.60 2.31
C PHE A 480 -27.99 -7.35 3.56
N PRO A 481 -29.30 -7.26 3.91
CA PRO A 481 -29.87 -8.11 4.95
C PRO A 481 -29.76 -9.61 4.59
N GLU A 482 -29.71 -10.47 5.58
CA GLU A 482 -29.59 -11.94 5.39
C GLU A 482 -30.73 -12.52 4.54
N SER A 483 -31.90 -11.88 4.51
CA SER A 483 -33.06 -12.28 3.69
C SER A 483 -32.86 -12.04 2.19
N VAL A 484 -31.84 -11.27 1.80
CA VAL A 484 -31.56 -10.92 0.40
C VAL A 484 -30.48 -11.85 -0.16
N ASN A 485 -30.76 -12.45 -1.33
CA ASN A 485 -29.72 -13.13 -2.07
C ASN A 485 -28.72 -12.10 -2.61
N GLU A 486 -27.50 -12.10 -2.06
CA GLU A 486 -26.46 -11.12 -2.39
C GLU A 486 -26.13 -11.13 -3.88
N GLN A 487 -25.98 -12.32 -4.50
CA GLN A 487 -25.62 -12.43 -5.93
C GLN A 487 -26.69 -11.84 -6.84
N ASP A 488 -27.97 -12.08 -6.54
CA ASP A 488 -29.07 -11.51 -7.30
C ASP A 488 -29.15 -9.99 -7.16
N ALA A 489 -28.89 -9.48 -5.96
CA ALA A 489 -28.85 -8.04 -5.71
C ALA A 489 -27.69 -7.37 -6.46
N LEU A 490 -26.51 -7.98 -6.46
CA LEU A 490 -25.33 -7.50 -7.20
C LEU A 490 -25.56 -7.52 -8.72
N ASN A 491 -26.18 -8.58 -9.24
CA ASN A 491 -26.55 -8.66 -10.66
C ASN A 491 -27.50 -7.52 -11.07
N LYS A 492 -28.49 -7.20 -10.23
CA LYS A 492 -29.42 -6.08 -10.48
C LYS A 492 -28.71 -4.72 -10.53
N ILE A 493 -27.68 -4.51 -9.72
CA ILE A 493 -26.86 -3.29 -9.76
C ILE A 493 -26.18 -3.18 -11.13
N ILE A 494 -25.55 -4.25 -11.62
CA ILE A 494 -24.86 -4.26 -12.91
C ILE A 494 -25.86 -4.12 -14.08
N GLU A 495 -26.99 -4.79 -14.04
CA GLU A 495 -28.04 -4.70 -15.07
C GLU A 495 -28.58 -3.28 -15.17
N LYS A 496 -28.93 -2.67 -14.02
CA LYS A 496 -29.38 -1.29 -13.95
C LYS A 496 -28.35 -0.32 -14.51
N SER A 497 -27.09 -0.45 -14.10
CA SER A 497 -25.99 0.36 -14.61
C SER A 497 -25.86 0.27 -16.15
N SER A 498 -25.97 -0.94 -16.68
CA SER A 498 -25.92 -1.18 -18.14
C SER A 498 -27.12 -0.57 -18.86
N PHE A 499 -28.31 -0.65 -18.28
CA PHE A 499 -29.53 -0.04 -18.80
C PHE A 499 -29.44 1.49 -18.82
N ASP A 500 -28.89 2.09 -17.75
CA ASP A 500 -28.66 3.54 -17.63
C ASP A 500 -27.55 4.03 -18.58
N GLY A 501 -26.91 3.14 -19.35
CA GLY A 501 -25.91 3.49 -20.35
C GLY A 501 -24.48 3.59 -19.83
N HIS A 502 -24.23 3.27 -18.57
CA HIS A 502 -22.86 3.24 -18.02
C HIS A 502 -22.08 2.07 -18.60
N ARG A 503 -20.80 2.32 -18.90
CA ARG A 503 -19.85 1.34 -19.42
C ARG A 503 -18.60 1.36 -18.58
N PHE A 504 -17.88 0.23 -18.62
CA PHE A 504 -16.60 0.09 -17.93
C PHE A 504 -15.57 -0.51 -18.89
N ILE A 505 -14.50 0.24 -19.10
CA ILE A 505 -13.32 -0.20 -19.84
C ILE A 505 -12.09 0.28 -19.09
N THR A 506 -11.23 -0.65 -18.72
CA THR A 506 -10.06 -0.40 -17.90
C THR A 506 -8.75 -0.57 -18.71
N ASP A 507 -7.61 -0.48 -18.01
CA ASP A 507 -6.27 -0.55 -18.59
C ASP A 507 -6.05 -1.72 -19.54
N LYS A 508 -6.60 -2.90 -19.23
CA LYS A 508 -6.42 -4.12 -20.04
C LYS A 508 -6.90 -3.98 -21.49
N ASP A 509 -7.93 -3.15 -21.69
CA ASP A 509 -8.56 -2.97 -22.99
C ASP A 509 -8.14 -1.64 -23.65
N ALA A 510 -7.82 -0.61 -22.85
CA ALA A 510 -7.54 0.73 -23.35
C ALA A 510 -6.04 1.00 -23.59
N ARG A 511 -5.12 0.33 -22.88
CA ARG A 511 -3.69 0.65 -22.87
C ARG A 511 -2.74 -0.29 -23.60
N PRO A 512 -3.09 -1.53 -24.02
CA PRO A 512 -2.15 -2.36 -24.76
C PRO A 512 -1.68 -1.70 -26.06
N ILE A 513 -0.45 -1.98 -26.47
CA ILE A 513 0.06 -1.55 -27.78
C ILE A 513 -0.85 -2.14 -28.87
N GLY A 514 -1.40 -1.26 -29.73
CA GLY A 514 -2.39 -1.64 -30.73
C GLY A 514 -3.83 -1.75 -30.18
N GLY A 515 -4.04 -1.57 -28.91
CA GLY A 515 -5.37 -1.41 -28.30
C GLY A 515 -5.94 -0.06 -28.70
N ALA A 516 -7.07 -0.06 -29.41
CA ALA A 516 -7.80 1.15 -29.72
C ALA A 516 -9.27 0.89 -29.47
N HIS A 517 -9.85 1.60 -28.53
CA HIS A 517 -11.28 1.52 -28.25
C HIS A 517 -11.94 2.86 -28.59
N PRO A 518 -13.04 2.90 -29.37
CA PRO A 518 -13.59 4.16 -29.89
C PRO A 518 -14.12 5.12 -28.83
N ILE A 519 -14.36 4.65 -27.61
CA ILE A 519 -14.90 5.45 -26.50
C ILE A 519 -14.12 5.26 -25.18
N ALA A 520 -12.87 4.82 -25.25
CA ALA A 520 -12.01 4.66 -24.09
C ALA A 520 -10.60 5.13 -24.42
N HIS A 521 -10.39 6.41 -24.32
CA HIS A 521 -9.10 7.06 -24.50
C HIS A 521 -8.63 7.64 -23.18
N LEU A 522 -7.32 7.79 -23.04
CA LEU A 522 -6.70 8.47 -21.90
C LEU A 522 -6.50 9.94 -22.27
N TRP A 523 -6.68 10.83 -21.30
CA TRP A 523 -6.43 12.26 -21.44
C TRP A 523 -7.30 12.92 -22.53
N ASP A 524 -8.57 12.54 -22.58
CA ASP A 524 -9.55 13.09 -23.52
C ASP A 524 -10.77 13.69 -22.79
N ASN A 525 -11.66 14.23 -23.58
CA ASN A 525 -13.01 14.64 -23.21
C ASN A 525 -13.98 14.28 -24.34
N GLY A 526 -15.25 14.14 -24.01
CA GLY A 526 -16.29 13.88 -25.00
C GLY A 526 -16.34 12.43 -25.49
N LYS A 527 -17.16 12.20 -26.50
CA LYS A 527 -17.51 10.86 -26.98
C LYS A 527 -16.77 10.46 -28.26
N ILE A 528 -16.41 11.43 -29.08
CA ILE A 528 -15.83 11.23 -30.41
C ILE A 528 -14.44 11.84 -30.42
N ALA A 529 -13.41 11.01 -30.53
CA ALA A 529 -12.01 11.43 -30.44
C ALA A 529 -11.60 12.44 -31.54
N THR A 530 -12.18 12.35 -32.75
CA THR A 530 -11.91 13.29 -33.85
C THR A 530 -12.48 14.68 -33.56
N ASP A 531 -13.66 14.77 -32.97
CA ASP A 531 -14.27 16.04 -32.57
C ASP A 531 -13.47 16.72 -31.47
N GLU A 532 -12.99 15.93 -30.53
CA GLU A 532 -12.12 16.43 -29.46
C GLU A 532 -10.76 16.89 -29.99
N LEU A 533 -10.16 16.17 -30.91
CA LEU A 533 -8.93 16.60 -31.60
C LEU A 533 -9.13 17.95 -32.30
N GLU A 534 -10.22 18.09 -33.06
CA GLU A 534 -10.53 19.35 -33.75
C GLU A 534 -10.71 20.50 -32.76
N ARG A 535 -11.43 20.26 -31.66
CA ARG A 535 -11.63 21.23 -30.58
C ARG A 535 -10.30 21.67 -29.96
N LEU A 536 -9.44 20.71 -29.60
CA LEU A 536 -8.13 20.97 -28.99
C LEU A 536 -7.19 21.70 -29.95
N MET A 537 -7.22 21.40 -31.27
CA MET A 537 -6.43 22.12 -32.26
C MET A 537 -6.85 23.59 -32.39
N LYS A 538 -8.16 23.90 -32.30
CA LYS A 538 -8.66 25.28 -32.23
C LYS A 538 -8.15 26.01 -30.99
N ILE A 539 -8.22 25.38 -29.83
CA ILE A 539 -7.73 25.94 -28.56
C ILE A 539 -6.22 26.21 -28.64
N ARG A 540 -5.43 25.22 -29.10
CA ARG A 540 -3.97 25.37 -29.25
C ARG A 540 -3.58 26.49 -30.20
N LYS A 541 -4.30 26.63 -31.31
CA LYS A 541 -4.08 27.74 -32.27
C LYS A 541 -4.27 29.10 -31.61
N ILE A 542 -5.30 29.25 -30.78
CA ILE A 542 -5.58 30.48 -30.02
C ILE A 542 -4.49 30.72 -28.98
N ALA A 543 -4.16 29.70 -28.19
CA ALA A 543 -3.11 29.80 -27.18
C ALA A 543 -1.76 30.20 -27.80
N LEU A 544 -1.33 29.53 -28.88
CA LEU A 544 -0.08 29.83 -29.58
C LEU A 544 -0.07 31.24 -30.17
N LYS A 545 -1.20 31.71 -30.73
CA LYS A 545 -1.33 33.11 -31.22
C LYS A 545 -1.14 34.13 -30.09
N ASN A 546 -1.50 33.76 -28.86
CA ASN A 546 -1.39 34.63 -27.71
C ASN A 546 -0.02 34.55 -27.00
N LEU A 547 0.83 33.57 -27.36
CA LEU A 547 2.20 33.49 -26.89
C LEU A 547 3.01 34.69 -27.36
N SER A 548 3.80 35.27 -26.48
CA SER A 548 4.77 36.34 -26.80
C SER A 548 6.15 35.96 -26.22
N LEU A 549 7.18 36.72 -26.57
CA LEU A 549 8.52 36.55 -26.01
C LEU A 549 8.60 36.85 -24.51
N ASP A 550 7.55 37.40 -23.92
CA ASP A 550 7.45 37.69 -22.50
C ASP A 550 6.96 36.46 -21.67
N HIS A 551 6.82 35.29 -22.31
CA HIS A 551 6.43 34.04 -21.68
C HIS A 551 7.69 33.26 -21.20
#